data_152bb95bc4e5eabe195e22d60dd44b7c
#
_entry.id   152bb95bc4e5eabe195e22d60dd44b7c
#
_cell.length_a   1.000
_cell.length_b   1.000
_cell.length_c   1.000
_cell.angle_alpha   90.00
_cell.angle_beta   90.00
_cell.angle_gamma   90.00
#
_symmetry.space_group_name_H-M   'P 1'
#
loop_
_entity.id
_entity.type
_entity.pdbx_description
1 polymer ?
#
loop_
_entity_poly.entity_id
_entity_poly.type
_entity_poly.pdbx_seq_one_letter_code
_entity_poly.pdbx_strand_id
1 'polypeptide(L)'
;MRDIKAMLPEEIAAALAEMGQPKYRAKQIFQWLARGVTSFDEMTNLSKDLRAALSERFFISKLEMLRKQVSAIDGTIKYLWQLGDGNAVETVVMHYKHGNTVCISSQVGCRQGCAFCASTIGGLIRNLEPSEMLDEVLYSERESGSKISNIVLMGIGEPLDNFDNVMRFLALVNHPDGENIGMRHISLSTCGLIERFDDLAARDLQLTLSVSLHAPDDATRSKIMPANHGRGVAALIDACARYYEATGRRISFEYAMIDGVNDTPEHAKLLAKHARRVCAHVNLIPLNHVEERAFRPSTPEHLKAFIRILERAGVNVTVRRKLGSDVDASCGQLRKKVADHRA
;
A
#
# COMPACT_ATOMS: atom_id res chain seq x y z
N MET A 1 26.94 5.60 -2.84
CA MET A 1 26.38 6.53 -1.83
C MET A 1 25.11 5.90 -1.26
N ARG A 2 24.78 6.16 0.00
CA ARG A 2 23.57 5.64 0.67
C ARG A 2 22.49 6.73 0.70
N ASP A 3 21.22 6.33 0.54
CA ASP A 3 20.10 7.27 0.69
C ASP A 3 19.85 7.57 2.17
N ILE A 4 20.06 8.81 2.58
CA ILE A 4 19.91 9.22 3.97
C ILE A 4 18.43 9.24 4.39
N LYS A 5 17.49 9.40 3.46
CA LYS A 5 16.05 9.41 3.73
C LYS A 5 15.52 8.03 4.18
N ALA A 6 16.22 6.95 3.82
CA ALA A 6 15.89 5.59 4.27
C ALA A 6 16.45 5.26 5.67
N MET A 7 17.18 6.20 6.30
CA MET A 7 17.85 5.98 7.60
C MET A 7 16.98 6.49 8.75
N LEU A 8 16.95 5.73 9.84
CA LEU A 8 16.37 6.16 11.11
C LEU A 8 17.33 7.13 11.85
N PRO A 9 16.84 7.96 12.79
CA PRO A 9 17.66 8.94 13.49
C PRO A 9 18.91 8.36 14.16
N GLU A 10 18.83 7.16 14.72
CA GLU A 10 19.97 6.48 15.35
C GLU A 10 21.05 6.06 14.35
N GLU A 11 20.67 5.70 13.14
CA GLU A 11 21.61 5.37 12.06
C GLU A 11 22.27 6.65 11.50
N ILE A 12 21.51 7.75 11.39
CA ILE A 12 22.04 9.06 11.05
C ILE A 12 23.02 9.52 12.14
N ALA A 13 22.68 9.32 13.41
CA ALA A 13 23.56 9.68 14.54
C ALA A 13 24.87 8.89 14.53
N ALA A 14 24.83 7.59 14.19
CA ALA A 14 26.02 6.76 14.05
C ALA A 14 26.92 7.28 12.92
N ALA A 15 26.34 7.56 11.76
CA ALA A 15 27.07 8.10 10.62
C ALA A 15 27.69 9.49 10.93
N LEU A 16 26.97 10.35 11.64
CA LEU A 16 27.49 11.66 12.09
C LEU A 16 28.65 11.52 13.09
N ALA A 17 28.60 10.54 13.98
CA ALA A 17 29.69 10.28 14.92
C ALA A 17 31.00 9.93 14.18
N GLU A 18 30.94 9.13 13.11
CA GLU A 18 32.08 8.86 12.23
C GLU A 18 32.64 10.10 11.54
N MET A 19 31.79 11.14 11.38
CA MET A 19 32.18 12.44 10.83
C MET A 19 32.60 13.46 11.90
N GLY A 20 32.71 13.05 13.16
CA GLY A 20 33.02 13.94 14.28
C GLY A 20 31.92 14.93 14.63
N GLN A 21 30.67 14.65 14.23
CA GLN A 21 29.55 15.55 14.43
C GLN A 21 28.69 15.16 15.65
N PRO A 22 28.09 16.15 16.35
CA PRO A 22 27.26 15.87 17.53
C PRO A 22 25.98 15.11 17.19
N LYS A 23 25.56 14.16 18.03
CA LYS A 23 24.39 13.28 17.85
C LYS A 23 23.08 14.06 17.65
N TYR A 24 22.90 15.23 18.28
CA TYR A 24 21.65 16.01 18.16
C TYR A 24 21.38 16.49 16.72
N ARG A 25 22.42 16.58 15.87
CA ARG A 25 22.27 16.89 14.46
C ARG A 25 21.44 15.86 13.69
N ALA A 26 21.44 14.61 14.12
CA ALA A 26 20.65 13.54 13.51
C ALA A 26 19.14 13.88 13.52
N LYS A 27 18.63 14.35 14.66
CA LYS A 27 17.23 14.81 14.78
C LYS A 27 16.93 15.97 13.82
N GLN A 28 17.84 16.95 13.72
CA GLN A 28 17.66 18.08 12.81
C GLN A 28 17.60 17.62 11.35
N ILE A 29 18.51 16.74 10.94
CA ILE A 29 18.53 16.18 9.58
C ILE A 29 17.25 15.39 9.32
N PHE A 30 16.86 14.49 10.23
CA PHE A 30 15.67 13.66 10.08
C PHE A 30 14.39 14.52 9.94
N GLN A 31 14.25 15.58 10.72
CA GLN A 31 13.14 16.52 10.60
C GLN A 31 13.11 17.28 9.27
N TRP A 32 14.28 17.59 8.69
CA TRP A 32 14.34 18.15 7.35
C TRP A 32 13.90 17.14 6.28
N LEU A 33 14.37 15.88 6.38
CA LEU A 33 13.98 14.81 5.46
C LEU A 33 12.47 14.55 5.52
N ALA A 34 11.88 14.58 6.70
CA ALA A 34 10.43 14.44 6.89
C ALA A 34 9.62 15.62 6.29
N ARG A 35 10.23 16.78 6.10
CA ARG A 35 9.61 17.91 5.39
C ARG A 35 9.72 17.79 3.86
N GLY A 36 10.31 16.70 3.36
CA GLY A 36 10.43 16.45 1.95
C GLY A 36 11.48 17.29 1.23
N VAL A 37 12.57 17.71 1.91
CA VAL A 37 13.69 18.37 1.24
C VAL A 37 14.33 17.45 0.21
N THR A 38 14.85 18.05 -0.85
CA THR A 38 15.46 17.35 -2.00
C THR A 38 16.96 17.59 -2.11
N SER A 39 17.50 18.50 -1.29
CA SER A 39 18.91 18.87 -1.23
C SER A 39 19.35 19.16 0.20
N PHE A 40 20.60 18.82 0.53
CA PHE A 40 21.21 19.23 1.80
C PHE A 40 21.31 20.76 1.95
N ASP A 41 21.32 21.50 0.85
CA ASP A 41 21.38 22.97 0.88
C ASP A 41 20.13 23.62 1.49
N GLU A 42 19.00 22.93 1.46
CA GLU A 42 17.77 23.38 2.11
C GLU A 42 17.84 23.30 3.64
N MET A 43 18.77 22.53 4.21
CA MET A 43 18.94 22.32 5.66
C MET A 43 19.67 23.51 6.31
N THR A 44 19.03 24.68 6.33
CA THR A 44 19.66 25.98 6.65
C THR A 44 20.18 26.12 8.08
N ASN A 45 19.74 25.28 9.02
CA ASN A 45 20.25 25.22 10.39
C ASN A 45 21.51 24.34 10.55
N LEU A 46 22.00 23.74 9.46
CA LEU A 46 23.29 23.06 9.41
C LEU A 46 24.36 23.98 8.78
N SER A 47 25.60 23.85 9.25
CA SER A 47 26.72 24.60 8.65
C SER A 47 26.94 24.18 7.19
N LYS A 48 27.49 25.08 6.38
CA LYS A 48 27.84 24.81 4.98
C LYS A 48 28.77 23.61 4.84
N ASP A 49 29.78 23.53 5.72
CA ASP A 49 30.78 22.44 5.71
C ASP A 49 30.09 21.07 6.01
N LEU A 50 29.15 21.04 6.96
CA LEU A 50 28.41 19.80 7.25
C LEU A 50 27.52 19.40 6.07
N ARG A 51 26.83 20.35 5.44
CA ARG A 51 26.01 20.06 4.25
C ARG A 51 26.84 19.51 3.10
N ALA A 52 28.02 20.09 2.84
CA ALA A 52 28.96 19.60 1.84
C ALA A 52 29.44 18.18 2.18
N ALA A 53 29.89 17.94 3.43
CA ALA A 53 30.33 16.62 3.87
C ALA A 53 29.23 15.55 3.83
N LEU A 54 27.96 15.92 4.06
CA LEU A 54 26.83 15.02 3.90
C LEU A 54 26.60 14.66 2.43
N SER A 55 26.68 15.64 1.50
CA SER A 55 26.49 15.39 0.07
C SER A 55 27.59 14.55 -0.57
N GLU A 56 28.78 14.48 0.03
CA GLU A 56 29.85 13.56 -0.41
C GLU A 56 29.61 12.09 -0.04
N ARG A 57 28.84 11.84 1.03
CA ARG A 57 28.63 10.49 1.58
C ARG A 57 27.23 9.94 1.28
N PHE A 58 26.24 10.79 1.18
CA PHE A 58 24.84 10.46 1.06
C PHE A 58 24.19 11.16 -0.13
N PHE A 59 23.05 10.63 -0.55
CA PHE A 59 22.13 11.35 -1.41
C PHE A 59 20.74 11.39 -0.77
N ILE A 60 19.87 12.24 -1.29
CA ILE A 60 18.46 12.33 -0.91
C ILE A 60 17.65 11.91 -2.14
N SER A 61 16.88 10.81 -2.04
CA SER A 61 15.96 10.39 -3.09
C SER A 61 14.90 11.47 -3.34
N LYS A 62 14.37 11.49 -4.54
CA LYS A 62 13.29 12.39 -4.93
C LYS A 62 12.43 11.74 -6.01
N LEU A 63 11.16 12.09 -6.03
CA LEU A 63 10.23 11.77 -7.10
C LEU A 63 10.10 12.96 -8.05
N GLU A 64 9.91 12.66 -9.32
CA GLU A 64 9.51 13.66 -10.33
C GLU A 64 8.05 13.42 -10.72
N MET A 65 7.23 14.47 -10.69
CA MET A 65 5.82 14.37 -11.07
C MET A 65 5.69 14.36 -12.58
N LEU A 66 5.37 13.20 -13.18
CA LEU A 66 5.11 13.09 -14.60
C LEU A 66 3.67 13.49 -14.94
N ARG A 67 2.71 13.17 -14.05
CA ARG A 67 1.29 13.45 -14.30
C ARG A 67 0.52 13.60 -13.00
N LYS A 68 -0.44 14.55 -13.02
CA LYS A 68 -1.45 14.74 -11.99
C LYS A 68 -2.83 14.72 -12.65
N GLN A 69 -3.74 13.89 -12.16
CA GLN A 69 -5.13 13.80 -12.60
C GLN A 69 -6.04 14.01 -11.40
N VAL A 70 -7.04 14.87 -11.53
CA VAL A 70 -8.00 15.16 -10.47
C VAL A 70 -9.37 14.73 -10.96
N SER A 71 -10.03 13.86 -10.20
CA SER A 71 -11.39 13.43 -10.48
C SER A 71 -12.37 14.60 -10.41
N ALA A 72 -13.13 14.78 -11.47
CA ALA A 72 -14.22 15.77 -11.52
C ALA A 72 -15.43 15.31 -10.67
N ILE A 73 -15.51 14.01 -10.34
CA ILE A 73 -16.64 13.42 -9.63
C ILE A 73 -16.51 13.60 -8.11
N ASP A 74 -15.31 13.40 -7.57
CA ASP A 74 -15.13 13.27 -6.12
C ASP A 74 -13.83 13.89 -5.57
N GLY A 75 -13.05 14.55 -6.44
CA GLY A 75 -11.81 15.23 -6.06
C GLY A 75 -10.63 14.29 -5.79
N THR A 76 -10.75 12.98 -6.01
CA THR A 76 -9.64 12.03 -5.91
C THR A 76 -8.51 12.44 -6.83
N ILE A 77 -7.27 12.43 -6.34
CA ILE A 77 -6.10 12.82 -7.12
C ILE A 77 -5.25 11.58 -7.39
N LYS A 78 -4.92 11.34 -8.65
CA LYS A 78 -3.95 10.33 -9.07
C LYS A 78 -2.68 11.00 -9.57
N TYR A 79 -1.57 10.57 -9.02
CA TYR A 79 -0.23 10.98 -9.43
C TYR A 79 0.49 9.84 -10.15
N LEU A 80 1.28 10.19 -11.16
CA LEU A 80 2.31 9.33 -11.73
C LEU A 80 3.66 9.95 -11.40
N TRP A 81 4.46 9.22 -10.62
CA TRP A 81 5.79 9.64 -10.17
C TRP A 81 6.87 8.89 -10.92
N GLN A 82 7.90 9.58 -11.39
CA GLN A 82 9.13 8.97 -11.87
C GLN A 82 10.10 8.80 -10.70
N LEU A 83 10.69 7.63 -10.64
CA LEU A 83 11.73 7.23 -9.69
C LEU A 83 13.12 7.58 -10.26
N GLY A 84 14.14 7.60 -9.41
CA GLY A 84 15.50 7.97 -9.79
C GLY A 84 16.15 7.08 -10.86
N ASP A 85 15.63 5.88 -11.08
CA ASP A 85 16.08 4.94 -12.10
C ASP A 85 15.27 5.01 -13.41
N GLY A 86 14.35 5.96 -13.53
CA GLY A 86 13.50 6.15 -14.69
C GLY A 86 12.22 5.30 -14.72
N ASN A 87 12.04 4.37 -13.77
CA ASN A 87 10.77 3.69 -13.58
C ASN A 87 9.70 4.64 -13.03
N ALA A 88 8.42 4.21 -13.05
CA ALA A 88 7.35 5.02 -12.49
C ALA A 88 6.38 4.19 -11.65
N VAL A 89 5.74 4.88 -10.69
CA VAL A 89 4.68 4.35 -9.85
C VAL A 89 3.51 5.31 -9.77
N GLU A 90 2.32 4.79 -9.50
CA GLU A 90 1.12 5.59 -9.31
C GLU A 90 0.72 5.62 -7.84
N THR A 91 0.30 6.80 -7.39
CA THR A 91 -0.20 7.07 -6.02
C THR A 91 -1.55 7.75 -6.11
N VAL A 92 -2.46 7.45 -5.18
CA VAL A 92 -3.80 8.04 -5.17
C VAL A 92 -4.10 8.70 -3.84
N VAL A 93 -4.51 9.97 -3.85
CA VAL A 93 -5.01 10.69 -2.68
C VAL A 93 -6.52 10.72 -2.73
N MET A 94 -7.14 10.24 -1.67
CA MET A 94 -8.59 10.15 -1.51
C MET A 94 -9.05 11.00 -0.32
N HIS A 95 -10.12 11.77 -0.52
CA HIS A 95 -10.68 12.63 0.51
C HIS A 95 -11.87 11.96 1.20
N TYR A 96 -11.74 11.71 2.51
CA TYR A 96 -12.80 11.18 3.34
C TYR A 96 -13.16 12.17 4.46
N LYS A 97 -14.37 12.03 5.01
CA LYS A 97 -14.81 12.88 6.15
C LYS A 97 -13.92 12.72 7.39
N HIS A 98 -13.24 11.59 7.52
CA HIS A 98 -12.38 11.26 8.67
C HIS A 98 -10.88 11.47 8.38
N GLY A 99 -10.54 12.17 7.31
CA GLY A 99 -9.16 12.52 6.94
C GLY A 99 -8.79 12.04 5.54
N ASN A 100 -7.66 12.55 5.03
CA ASN A 100 -7.17 12.20 3.71
C ASN A 100 -6.38 10.90 3.79
N THR A 101 -6.63 10.01 2.82
CA THR A 101 -5.96 8.73 2.69
C THR A 101 -5.11 8.71 1.45
N VAL A 102 -3.85 8.31 1.58
CA VAL A 102 -2.99 8.03 0.43
C VAL A 102 -2.88 6.52 0.18
N CYS A 103 -3.07 6.12 -1.07
CA CYS A 103 -2.81 4.77 -1.54
C CYS A 103 -1.45 4.76 -2.24
N ILE A 104 -0.49 4.05 -1.65
CA ILE A 104 0.89 3.98 -2.13
C ILE A 104 1.23 2.60 -2.71
N SER A 105 2.24 2.58 -3.56
CA SER A 105 2.83 1.39 -4.15
C SER A 105 3.94 0.83 -3.26
N SER A 106 4.25 -0.46 -3.40
CA SER A 106 5.37 -1.12 -2.70
C SER A 106 6.41 -1.71 -3.66
N GLN A 107 6.08 -1.77 -4.94
CA GLN A 107 6.93 -2.34 -5.99
C GLN A 107 6.72 -1.60 -7.31
N VAL A 108 7.68 -1.72 -8.22
CA VAL A 108 7.50 -1.35 -9.63
C VAL A 108 7.01 -2.60 -10.36
N GLY A 109 5.70 -2.64 -10.66
CA GLY A 109 5.01 -3.83 -11.15
C GLY A 109 4.71 -4.84 -10.03
N CYS A 110 4.17 -6.02 -10.39
CA CYS A 110 3.79 -7.05 -9.43
C CYS A 110 3.87 -8.44 -10.07
N ARG A 111 4.51 -9.40 -9.38
CA ARG A 111 4.63 -10.78 -9.88
C ARG A 111 3.47 -11.71 -9.51
N GLN A 112 2.52 -11.25 -8.69
CA GLN A 112 1.48 -12.14 -8.15
C GLN A 112 0.46 -12.62 -9.19
N GLY A 113 0.35 -11.93 -10.33
CA GLY A 113 -0.39 -12.41 -11.49
C GLY A 113 -1.90 -12.40 -11.37
N CYS A 114 -2.49 -11.63 -10.42
CA CYS A 114 -3.94 -11.54 -10.27
C CYS A 114 -4.61 -11.19 -11.58
N ALA A 115 -5.52 -12.05 -12.04
CA ALA A 115 -6.07 -12.00 -13.41
C ALA A 115 -6.96 -10.78 -13.69
N PHE A 116 -7.43 -10.08 -12.66
CA PHE A 116 -8.26 -8.87 -12.74
C PHE A 116 -7.50 -7.57 -12.51
N CYS A 117 -6.18 -7.61 -12.20
CA CYS A 117 -5.40 -6.45 -11.80
C CYS A 117 -4.47 -5.97 -12.91
N ALA A 118 -4.47 -4.65 -13.16
CA ALA A 118 -3.58 -4.01 -14.14
C ALA A 118 -2.11 -3.99 -13.68
N SER A 119 -1.86 -3.91 -12.37
CA SER A 119 -0.51 -3.84 -11.80
C SER A 119 0.35 -5.07 -12.09
N THR A 120 -0.27 -6.20 -12.48
CA THR A 120 0.45 -7.43 -12.84
C THR A 120 0.85 -7.50 -14.31
N ILE A 121 0.39 -6.54 -15.13
CA ILE A 121 0.74 -6.47 -16.56
C ILE A 121 2.21 -6.07 -16.68
N GLY A 122 3.01 -6.92 -17.32
CA GLY A 122 4.44 -6.74 -17.45
C GLY A 122 5.28 -7.17 -16.24
N GLY A 123 4.65 -7.83 -15.24
CA GLY A 123 5.34 -8.44 -14.11
C GLY A 123 6.04 -7.45 -13.17
N LEU A 124 6.89 -7.99 -12.31
CA LEU A 124 7.70 -7.24 -11.35
C LEU A 124 9.01 -6.78 -12.01
N ILE A 125 9.36 -5.52 -11.83
CA ILE A 125 10.70 -4.99 -12.16
C ILE A 125 11.59 -5.05 -10.93
N ARG A 126 11.19 -4.36 -9.84
CA ARG A 126 11.91 -4.32 -8.57
C ARG A 126 11.03 -3.93 -7.39
N ASN A 127 11.54 -4.14 -6.22
CA ASN A 127 10.99 -3.59 -4.99
C ASN A 127 11.23 -2.06 -4.94
N LEU A 128 10.32 -1.34 -4.28
CA LEU A 128 10.58 0.04 -3.90
C LEU A 128 11.45 0.10 -2.65
N GLU A 129 12.33 1.11 -2.61
CA GLU A 129 13.10 1.43 -1.43
C GLU A 129 12.21 2.11 -0.36
N PRO A 130 12.58 2.05 0.94
CA PRO A 130 11.79 2.68 1.99
C PRO A 130 11.59 4.18 1.79
N SER A 131 12.60 4.87 1.29
CA SER A 131 12.56 6.30 0.96
C SER A 131 11.61 6.61 -0.19
N GLU A 132 11.53 5.75 -1.22
CA GLU A 132 10.61 5.92 -2.34
C GLU A 132 9.14 5.81 -1.88
N MET A 133 8.82 4.84 -1.01
CA MET A 133 7.49 4.72 -0.40
C MET A 133 7.17 5.91 0.52
N LEU A 134 8.15 6.42 1.27
CA LEU A 134 7.99 7.63 2.09
C LEU A 134 7.75 8.86 1.20
N ASP A 135 8.46 8.96 0.08
CA ASP A 135 8.30 10.05 -0.88
C ASP A 135 6.91 10.06 -1.53
N GLU A 136 6.30 8.89 -1.80
CA GLU A 136 4.90 8.84 -2.26
C GLU A 136 3.96 9.56 -1.28
N VAL A 137 4.18 9.44 0.03
CA VAL A 137 3.40 10.14 1.06
C VAL A 137 3.72 11.63 1.07
N LEU A 138 5.00 12.00 1.23
CA LEU A 138 5.45 13.39 1.38
C LEU A 138 5.10 14.25 0.16
N TYR A 139 5.36 13.73 -1.03
CA TYR A 139 5.09 14.45 -2.27
C TYR A 139 3.58 14.57 -2.54
N SER A 140 2.81 13.51 -2.22
CA SER A 140 1.35 13.57 -2.33
C SER A 140 0.75 14.60 -1.38
N GLU A 141 1.25 14.70 -0.14
CA GLU A 141 0.83 15.73 0.81
C GLU A 141 1.15 17.13 0.29
N ARG A 142 2.38 17.36 -0.15
CA ARG A 142 2.82 18.65 -0.69
C ARG A 142 2.02 19.07 -1.93
N GLU A 143 1.87 18.18 -2.90
CA GLU A 143 1.23 18.49 -4.18
C GLU A 143 -0.31 18.58 -4.11
N SER A 144 -0.93 17.89 -3.15
CA SER A 144 -2.37 18.02 -2.89
C SER A 144 -2.70 19.22 -2.00
N GLY A 145 -1.73 19.74 -1.24
CA GLY A 145 -1.95 20.74 -0.20
C GLY A 145 -2.80 20.22 0.97
N SER A 146 -2.91 18.90 1.12
CA SER A 146 -3.81 18.26 2.08
C SER A 146 -3.02 17.33 3.00
N LYS A 147 -3.09 17.55 4.32
CA LYS A 147 -2.43 16.65 5.30
C LYS A 147 -2.92 15.23 5.13
N ILE A 148 -2.00 14.29 4.98
CA ILE A 148 -2.30 12.86 4.91
C ILE A 148 -2.46 12.33 6.34
N SER A 149 -3.58 11.67 6.59
CA SER A 149 -3.92 11.09 7.90
C SER A 149 -3.85 9.56 7.90
N ASN A 150 -4.06 8.95 6.74
CA ASN A 150 -4.15 7.49 6.61
C ASN A 150 -3.37 7.02 5.38
N ILE A 151 -2.78 5.82 5.51
CA ILE A 151 -2.02 5.18 4.44
C ILE A 151 -2.61 3.80 4.14
N VAL A 152 -2.80 3.48 2.87
CA VAL A 152 -3.12 2.12 2.45
C VAL A 152 -2.06 1.63 1.45
N LEU A 153 -1.39 0.53 1.78
CA LEU A 153 -0.46 -0.15 0.87
C LEU A 153 -1.28 -1.08 -0.04
N MET A 154 -2.02 -0.47 -0.97
CA MET A 154 -2.94 -1.15 -1.90
C MET A 154 -2.70 -0.71 -3.35
N GLY A 155 -1.59 -0.03 -3.60
CA GLY A 155 -1.15 0.39 -4.93
C GLY A 155 -0.48 -0.74 -5.71
N ILE A 156 0.56 -0.42 -6.46
CA ILE A 156 1.30 -1.38 -7.26
C ILE A 156 2.21 -2.23 -6.36
N GLY A 157 2.12 -3.56 -6.48
CA GLY A 157 2.99 -4.49 -5.80
C GLY A 157 2.30 -5.33 -4.71
N GLU A 158 3.09 -6.21 -4.11
CA GLU A 158 2.73 -7.03 -2.94
C GLU A 158 3.63 -6.62 -1.77
N PRO A 159 3.10 -5.96 -0.74
CA PRO A 159 3.92 -5.47 0.38
C PRO A 159 4.71 -6.54 1.10
N LEU A 160 4.15 -7.75 1.28
CA LEU A 160 4.86 -8.83 1.96
C LEU A 160 5.96 -9.48 1.10
N ASP A 161 5.97 -9.23 -0.20
CA ASP A 161 7.06 -9.61 -1.11
C ASP A 161 8.23 -8.61 -1.04
N ASN A 162 7.97 -7.39 -0.56
CA ASN A 162 8.96 -6.36 -0.24
C ASN A 162 9.07 -6.11 1.28
N PHE A 163 9.04 -7.18 2.05
CA PHE A 163 8.82 -7.16 3.50
C PHE A 163 9.76 -6.21 4.25
N ASP A 164 11.06 -6.35 4.09
CA ASP A 164 12.04 -5.60 4.88
C ASP A 164 11.98 -4.09 4.60
N ASN A 165 11.84 -3.69 3.33
CA ASN A 165 11.69 -2.29 2.94
C ASN A 165 10.35 -1.71 3.44
N VAL A 166 9.27 -2.49 3.40
CA VAL A 166 7.97 -2.07 3.94
C VAL A 166 8.05 -1.89 5.46
N MET A 167 8.69 -2.80 6.19
CA MET A 167 8.90 -2.63 7.64
C MET A 167 9.72 -1.39 7.96
N ARG A 168 10.75 -1.11 7.18
CA ARG A 168 11.57 0.11 7.30
C ARG A 168 10.74 1.37 7.01
N PHE A 169 9.96 1.37 5.94
CA PHE A 169 9.04 2.46 5.62
C PHE A 169 8.06 2.75 6.77
N LEU A 170 7.46 1.70 7.34
CA LEU A 170 6.55 1.83 8.49
C LEU A 170 7.24 2.48 9.69
N ALA A 171 8.48 2.10 9.98
CA ALA A 171 9.26 2.72 11.04
C ALA A 171 9.54 4.21 10.78
N LEU A 172 9.87 4.58 9.54
CA LEU A 172 10.14 5.96 9.14
C LEU A 172 8.87 6.84 9.23
N VAL A 173 7.76 6.39 8.65
CA VAL A 173 6.51 7.19 8.57
C VAL A 173 5.81 7.33 9.92
N ASN A 174 6.01 6.37 10.82
CA ASN A 174 5.45 6.41 12.18
C ASN A 174 6.35 7.15 13.19
N HIS A 175 7.59 7.49 12.81
CA HIS A 175 8.53 8.08 13.74
C HIS A 175 8.04 9.44 14.29
N PRO A 176 8.10 9.69 15.62
CA PRO A 176 7.55 10.90 16.24
C PRO A 176 8.23 12.21 15.80
N ASP A 177 9.48 12.15 15.36
CA ASP A 177 10.20 13.30 14.80
C ASP A 177 10.01 13.44 13.28
N GLY A 178 9.21 12.56 12.63
CA GLY A 178 8.89 12.57 11.21
C GLY A 178 7.41 12.89 10.97
N GLU A 179 6.79 12.17 10.02
CA GLU A 179 5.36 12.32 9.67
C GLU A 179 4.41 11.93 10.82
N ASN A 180 4.87 11.05 11.71
CA ASN A 180 4.15 10.60 12.89
C ASN A 180 2.75 10.06 12.59
N ILE A 181 2.60 9.34 11.48
CA ILE A 181 1.34 8.67 11.16
C ILE A 181 1.24 7.39 11.99
N GLY A 182 0.27 7.35 12.89
CA GLY A 182 0.10 6.22 13.81
C GLY A 182 -0.25 4.93 13.08
N MET A 183 0.26 3.77 13.55
CA MET A 183 0.05 2.46 12.91
C MET A 183 -1.42 2.10 12.70
N ARG A 184 -2.33 2.57 13.57
CA ARG A 184 -3.79 2.35 13.43
C ARG A 184 -4.40 3.07 12.22
N HIS A 185 -3.69 4.02 11.64
CA HIS A 185 -4.05 4.74 10.42
C HIS A 185 -3.43 4.11 9.17
N ILE A 186 -2.75 2.97 9.30
CA ILE A 186 -2.09 2.28 8.20
C ILE A 186 -2.77 0.93 7.96
N SER A 187 -3.13 0.67 6.69
CA SER A 187 -3.62 -0.63 6.25
C SER A 187 -2.61 -1.25 5.28
N LEU A 188 -2.09 -2.42 5.64
CA LEU A 188 -1.21 -3.22 4.81
C LEU A 188 -2.05 -4.30 4.14
N SER A 189 -2.08 -4.30 2.80
CA SER A 189 -2.78 -5.33 2.03
C SER A 189 -1.82 -6.40 1.55
N THR A 190 -2.30 -7.64 1.51
CA THR A 190 -1.53 -8.77 0.95
C THR A 190 -2.44 -9.73 0.19
N CYS A 191 -1.92 -10.32 -0.87
CA CYS A 191 -2.57 -11.42 -1.58
C CYS A 191 -2.49 -12.76 -0.82
N GLY A 192 -1.85 -12.78 0.35
CA GLY A 192 -1.76 -13.96 1.21
C GLY A 192 -0.44 -14.71 1.08
N LEU A 193 0.70 -14.02 1.15
CA LEU A 193 2.02 -14.62 1.34
C LEU A 193 2.15 -15.09 2.80
N ILE A 194 1.53 -16.23 3.11
CA ILE A 194 1.34 -16.76 4.47
C ILE A 194 2.65 -17.02 5.22
N GLU A 195 3.72 -17.26 4.50
CA GLU A 195 5.09 -17.44 5.03
C GLU A 195 5.63 -16.19 5.74
N ARG A 196 5.00 -15.02 5.55
CA ARG A 196 5.38 -13.75 6.19
C ARG A 196 4.43 -13.34 7.32
N PHE A 197 3.35 -14.09 7.57
CA PHE A 197 2.35 -13.68 8.58
C PHE A 197 2.90 -13.76 9.99
N ASP A 198 3.66 -14.80 10.31
CA ASP A 198 4.26 -14.96 11.63
C ASP A 198 5.38 -13.92 11.85
N ASP A 199 6.20 -13.60 10.81
CA ASP A 199 7.16 -12.51 10.84
C ASP A 199 6.49 -11.14 11.06
N LEU A 200 5.35 -10.88 10.41
CA LEU A 200 4.59 -9.66 10.58
C LEU A 200 3.97 -9.57 11.99
N ALA A 201 3.42 -10.66 12.49
CA ALA A 201 2.86 -10.73 13.85
C ALA A 201 3.92 -10.42 14.93
N ALA A 202 5.14 -10.94 14.75
CA ALA A 202 6.26 -10.70 15.65
C ALA A 202 6.73 -9.23 15.73
N ARG A 203 6.32 -8.39 14.78
CA ARG A 203 6.62 -6.93 14.79
C ARG A 203 5.73 -6.15 15.76
N ASP A 204 4.68 -6.74 16.29
CA ASP A 204 3.70 -6.12 17.20
C ASP A 204 3.16 -4.76 16.71
N LEU A 205 2.90 -4.68 15.42
CA LEU A 205 2.38 -3.47 14.77
C LEU A 205 0.86 -3.38 14.95
N GLN A 206 0.38 -2.19 15.32
CA GLN A 206 -1.06 -1.92 15.50
C GLN A 206 -1.77 -1.55 14.19
N LEU A 207 -1.22 -1.94 13.04
CA LEU A 207 -1.82 -1.70 11.72
C LEU A 207 -3.03 -2.61 11.45
N THR A 208 -3.77 -2.30 10.38
CA THR A 208 -4.82 -3.19 9.86
C THR A 208 -4.23 -4.09 8.79
N LEU A 209 -4.31 -5.40 8.98
CA LEU A 209 -3.97 -6.37 7.95
C LEU A 209 -5.19 -6.60 7.05
N SER A 210 -5.09 -6.22 5.78
CA SER A 210 -6.09 -6.46 4.74
C SER A 210 -5.64 -7.64 3.87
N VAL A 211 -6.42 -8.73 3.88
CA VAL A 211 -6.12 -9.93 3.10
C VAL A 211 -6.99 -9.96 1.86
N SER A 212 -6.38 -9.85 0.71
CA SER A 212 -7.00 -10.00 -0.61
C SER A 212 -7.40 -11.47 -0.83
N LEU A 213 -8.57 -11.84 -0.29
CA LEU A 213 -9.09 -13.20 -0.40
C LEU A 213 -9.71 -13.44 -1.78
N HIS A 214 -10.61 -12.57 -2.23
CA HIS A 214 -11.30 -12.51 -3.53
C HIS A 214 -12.05 -13.77 -3.97
N ALA A 215 -11.82 -14.93 -3.37
CA ALA A 215 -12.63 -16.14 -3.52
C ALA A 215 -12.47 -17.02 -2.28
N PRO A 216 -13.56 -17.68 -1.82
CA PRO A 216 -13.55 -18.42 -0.57
C PRO A 216 -13.15 -19.90 -0.72
N ASP A 217 -12.89 -20.35 -1.95
CA ASP A 217 -12.50 -21.73 -2.29
C ASP A 217 -11.30 -21.74 -3.25
N ASP A 218 -10.58 -22.86 -3.27
CA ASP A 218 -9.34 -22.99 -4.05
C ASP A 218 -9.60 -23.03 -5.56
N ALA A 219 -10.70 -23.62 -5.99
CA ALA A 219 -11.00 -23.76 -7.42
C ALA A 219 -11.22 -22.38 -8.07
N THR A 220 -11.99 -21.53 -7.39
CA THR A 220 -12.24 -20.16 -7.85
C THR A 220 -11.02 -19.27 -7.64
N ARG A 221 -10.39 -19.33 -6.44
CA ARG A 221 -9.27 -18.47 -6.10
C ARG A 221 -8.08 -18.70 -7.02
N SER A 222 -7.73 -19.94 -7.32
CA SER A 222 -6.59 -20.26 -8.20
C SER A 222 -6.77 -19.77 -9.63
N LYS A 223 -8.02 -19.63 -10.12
CA LYS A 223 -8.30 -19.07 -11.44
C LYS A 223 -8.04 -17.58 -11.54
N ILE A 224 -8.29 -16.82 -10.46
CA ILE A 224 -8.19 -15.37 -10.46
C ILE A 224 -6.94 -14.86 -9.74
N MET A 225 -6.34 -15.67 -8.86
CA MET A 225 -5.15 -15.32 -8.05
C MET A 225 -4.14 -16.48 -8.05
N PRO A 226 -3.14 -16.45 -8.93
CA PRO A 226 -2.10 -17.50 -8.96
C PRO A 226 -1.33 -17.66 -7.63
N ALA A 227 -1.30 -16.62 -6.79
CA ALA A 227 -0.73 -16.67 -5.43
C ALA A 227 -1.35 -17.79 -4.56
N ASN A 228 -2.52 -18.32 -4.93
CA ASN A 228 -3.16 -19.45 -4.25
C ASN A 228 -2.45 -20.80 -4.51
N HIS A 229 -1.75 -20.93 -5.64
CA HIS A 229 -1.07 -22.18 -5.96
C HIS A 229 0.00 -22.52 -4.92
N GLY A 230 -0.05 -23.74 -4.40
CA GLY A 230 0.86 -24.24 -3.37
C GLY A 230 0.56 -23.80 -1.93
N ARG A 231 -0.42 -22.87 -1.73
CA ARG A 231 -0.84 -22.42 -0.39
C ARG A 231 -2.23 -22.89 -0.03
N GLY A 232 -3.22 -22.52 -0.82
CA GLY A 232 -4.63 -22.84 -0.61
C GLY A 232 -5.34 -21.94 0.40
N VAL A 233 -6.68 -21.86 0.26
CA VAL A 233 -7.53 -21.02 1.12
C VAL A 233 -7.50 -21.49 2.57
N ALA A 234 -7.50 -22.80 2.82
CA ALA A 234 -7.48 -23.33 4.18
C ALA A 234 -6.23 -22.86 4.95
N ALA A 235 -5.04 -22.98 4.35
CA ALA A 235 -3.79 -22.53 4.96
C ALA A 235 -3.75 -21.00 5.14
N LEU A 236 -4.34 -20.23 4.21
CA LEU A 236 -4.47 -18.79 4.37
C LEU A 236 -5.35 -18.42 5.57
N ILE A 237 -6.49 -19.07 5.74
CA ILE A 237 -7.39 -18.84 6.88
C ILE A 237 -6.72 -19.26 8.19
N ASP A 238 -5.96 -20.36 8.21
CA ASP A 238 -5.16 -20.77 9.37
C ASP A 238 -4.10 -19.74 9.74
N ALA A 239 -3.38 -19.18 8.75
CA ALA A 239 -2.42 -18.11 8.97
C ALA A 239 -3.09 -16.84 9.50
N CYS A 240 -4.27 -16.49 8.99
CA CYS A 240 -5.09 -15.39 9.51
C CYS A 240 -5.50 -15.62 10.98
N ALA A 241 -5.88 -16.85 11.34
CA ALA A 241 -6.24 -17.18 12.72
C ALA A 241 -5.05 -17.00 13.66
N ARG A 242 -3.87 -17.53 13.31
CA ARG A 242 -2.64 -17.35 14.10
C ARG A 242 -2.26 -15.85 14.24
N TYR A 243 -2.35 -15.08 13.15
CA TYR A 243 -2.09 -13.65 13.20
C TYR A 243 -3.05 -12.93 14.17
N TYR A 244 -4.34 -13.24 14.11
CA TYR A 244 -5.35 -12.66 15.00
C TYR A 244 -5.09 -13.06 16.47
N GLU A 245 -4.80 -14.33 16.74
CA GLU A 245 -4.47 -14.83 18.08
C GLU A 245 -3.22 -14.15 18.66
N ALA A 246 -2.18 -13.96 17.84
CA ALA A 246 -0.92 -13.36 18.27
C ALA A 246 -1.03 -11.84 18.52
N THR A 247 -1.84 -11.12 17.71
CA THR A 247 -1.86 -9.65 17.73
C THR A 247 -3.11 -9.04 18.34
N GLY A 248 -4.21 -9.80 18.47
CA GLY A 248 -5.53 -9.29 18.82
C GLY A 248 -6.12 -8.34 17.77
N ARG A 249 -5.47 -8.18 16.61
CA ARG A 249 -5.87 -7.23 15.57
C ARG A 249 -6.82 -7.86 14.57
N ARG A 250 -8.00 -7.23 14.40
CA ARG A 250 -8.99 -7.65 13.42
C ARG A 250 -8.43 -7.57 11.99
N ILE A 251 -8.64 -8.64 11.23
CA ILE A 251 -8.29 -8.71 9.81
C ILE A 251 -9.46 -8.17 8.96
N SER A 252 -9.14 -7.53 7.83
CA SER A 252 -10.09 -7.21 6.78
C SER A 252 -9.92 -8.17 5.61
N PHE A 253 -10.99 -8.85 5.17
CA PHE A 253 -10.99 -9.58 3.91
C PHE A 253 -11.46 -8.66 2.79
N GLU A 254 -10.56 -8.39 1.86
CA GLU A 254 -10.88 -7.68 0.63
C GLU A 254 -11.43 -8.67 -0.39
N TYR A 255 -12.60 -8.35 -0.97
CA TYR A 255 -13.31 -9.26 -1.85
C TYR A 255 -13.84 -8.52 -3.09
N ALA A 256 -13.13 -8.62 -4.22
CA ALA A 256 -13.58 -8.09 -5.51
C ALA A 256 -14.76 -8.91 -6.02
N MET A 257 -15.89 -8.26 -6.26
CA MET A 257 -17.12 -8.89 -6.74
C MET A 257 -17.08 -9.01 -8.27
N ILE A 258 -16.90 -10.24 -8.76
CA ILE A 258 -16.71 -10.55 -10.20
C ILE A 258 -17.92 -11.39 -10.68
N ASP A 259 -18.63 -10.82 -11.65
CA ASP A 259 -19.85 -11.42 -12.21
C ASP A 259 -19.61 -12.84 -12.74
N GLY A 260 -20.45 -13.78 -12.28
CA GLY A 260 -20.40 -15.20 -12.67
C GLY A 260 -19.16 -15.97 -12.24
N VAL A 261 -18.29 -15.39 -11.40
CA VAL A 261 -17.04 -16.02 -10.96
C VAL A 261 -17.07 -16.34 -9.45
N ASN A 262 -17.28 -15.32 -8.61
CA ASN A 262 -17.18 -15.43 -7.16
C ASN A 262 -18.38 -14.83 -6.40
N ASP A 263 -19.46 -14.52 -7.06
CA ASP A 263 -20.59 -13.73 -6.56
C ASP A 263 -21.86 -14.55 -6.28
N THR A 264 -21.74 -15.89 -6.22
CA THR A 264 -22.90 -16.77 -5.95
C THR A 264 -23.24 -16.82 -4.45
N PRO A 265 -24.48 -17.24 -4.09
CA PRO A 265 -24.87 -17.46 -2.69
C PRO A 265 -23.97 -18.45 -1.95
N GLU A 266 -23.46 -19.48 -2.64
CA GLU A 266 -22.55 -20.48 -2.08
C GLU A 266 -21.22 -19.85 -1.69
N HIS A 267 -20.66 -18.99 -2.55
CA HIS A 267 -19.47 -18.21 -2.22
C HIS A 267 -19.71 -17.31 -1.00
N ALA A 268 -20.86 -16.64 -0.91
CA ALA A 268 -21.19 -15.80 0.25
C ALA A 268 -21.25 -16.60 1.56
N LYS A 269 -21.88 -17.80 1.54
CA LYS A 269 -21.96 -18.68 2.73
C LYS A 269 -20.59 -19.17 3.17
N LEU A 270 -19.74 -19.56 2.20
CA LEU A 270 -18.38 -20.04 2.50
C LEU A 270 -17.48 -18.90 3.01
N LEU A 271 -17.58 -17.71 2.39
CA LEU A 271 -16.89 -16.50 2.88
C LEU A 271 -17.33 -16.16 4.31
N ALA A 272 -18.62 -16.22 4.62
CA ALA A 272 -19.13 -16.00 5.97
C ALA A 272 -18.52 -16.98 6.98
N LYS A 273 -18.40 -18.27 6.63
CA LYS A 273 -17.75 -19.27 7.47
C LYS A 273 -16.30 -18.91 7.77
N HIS A 274 -15.53 -18.50 6.77
CA HIS A 274 -14.13 -18.08 6.94
C HIS A 274 -14.02 -16.81 7.78
N ALA A 275 -14.81 -15.78 7.47
CA ALA A 275 -14.78 -14.51 8.18
C ALA A 275 -15.09 -14.66 9.68
N ARG A 276 -16.09 -15.49 10.03
CA ARG A 276 -16.43 -15.79 11.42
C ARG A 276 -15.32 -16.50 12.17
N ARG A 277 -14.60 -17.42 11.51
CA ARG A 277 -13.51 -18.18 12.13
C ARG A 277 -12.38 -17.26 12.64
N VAL A 278 -12.13 -16.15 11.96
CA VAL A 278 -11.02 -15.23 12.29
C VAL A 278 -11.51 -13.83 12.69
N CYS A 279 -12.78 -13.70 13.04
CA CYS A 279 -13.40 -12.41 13.39
C CYS A 279 -13.13 -11.30 12.35
N ALA A 280 -13.05 -11.67 11.05
CA ALA A 280 -12.72 -10.72 10.01
C ALA A 280 -13.88 -9.79 9.67
N HIS A 281 -13.55 -8.56 9.31
CA HIS A 281 -14.41 -7.68 8.53
C HIS A 281 -14.34 -8.07 7.05
N VAL A 282 -15.44 -7.96 6.31
CA VAL A 282 -15.46 -8.16 4.87
C VAL A 282 -15.68 -6.84 4.16
N ASN A 283 -14.77 -6.48 3.27
CA ASN A 283 -14.86 -5.30 2.43
C ASN A 283 -15.11 -5.74 0.98
N LEU A 284 -16.36 -5.62 0.51
CA LEU A 284 -16.75 -5.93 -0.86
C LEU A 284 -16.33 -4.80 -1.78
N ILE A 285 -15.57 -5.13 -2.81
CA ILE A 285 -15.07 -4.19 -3.79
C ILE A 285 -15.81 -4.41 -5.11
N PRO A 286 -16.70 -3.51 -5.54
CA PRO A 286 -17.22 -3.56 -6.90
C PRO A 286 -16.04 -3.53 -7.87
N LEU A 287 -15.93 -4.55 -8.73
CA LEU A 287 -14.81 -4.66 -9.66
C LEU A 287 -14.72 -3.42 -10.54
N ASN A 288 -13.51 -2.89 -10.69
CA ASN A 288 -13.25 -1.78 -11.59
C ASN A 288 -12.85 -2.31 -12.98
N HIS A 289 -13.25 -1.59 -14.01
CA HIS A 289 -12.91 -1.97 -15.38
C HIS A 289 -11.41 -1.83 -15.62
N VAL A 290 -10.81 -2.85 -16.21
CA VAL A 290 -9.43 -2.85 -16.70
C VAL A 290 -9.49 -3.29 -18.15
N GLU A 291 -9.09 -2.44 -19.08
CA GLU A 291 -9.26 -2.62 -20.52
C GLU A 291 -8.70 -3.96 -21.03
N GLU A 292 -7.56 -4.38 -20.49
CA GLU A 292 -6.88 -5.62 -20.88
C GLU A 292 -7.41 -6.87 -20.18
N ARG A 293 -8.50 -6.74 -19.41
CA ARG A 293 -9.08 -7.85 -18.61
C ARG A 293 -10.55 -8.07 -18.97
N ALA A 294 -10.93 -9.34 -19.14
CA ALA A 294 -12.28 -9.72 -19.57
C ALA A 294 -13.32 -9.75 -18.43
N PHE A 295 -12.93 -9.51 -17.18
CA PHE A 295 -13.83 -9.59 -16.04
C PHE A 295 -14.79 -8.41 -15.96
N ARG A 296 -16.00 -8.68 -15.47
CA ARG A 296 -17.07 -7.70 -15.29
C ARG A 296 -17.46 -7.59 -13.81
N PRO A 297 -17.91 -6.40 -13.36
CA PRO A 297 -18.45 -6.24 -12.01
C PRO A 297 -19.75 -7.02 -11.86
N SER A 298 -19.97 -7.59 -10.67
CA SER A 298 -21.26 -8.21 -10.30
C SER A 298 -22.42 -7.22 -10.43
N THR A 299 -23.60 -7.75 -10.70
CA THR A 299 -24.81 -6.93 -10.76
C THR A 299 -25.19 -6.38 -9.39
N PRO A 300 -25.93 -5.25 -9.31
CA PRO A 300 -26.44 -4.73 -8.04
C PRO A 300 -27.28 -5.74 -7.25
N GLU A 301 -28.02 -6.59 -7.95
CA GLU A 301 -28.88 -7.65 -7.38
C GLU A 301 -28.02 -8.72 -6.69
N HIS A 302 -26.99 -9.22 -7.36
CA HIS A 302 -26.04 -10.19 -6.80
C HIS A 302 -25.32 -9.59 -5.59
N LEU A 303 -24.82 -8.35 -5.70
CA LEU A 303 -24.17 -7.66 -4.60
C LEU A 303 -25.09 -7.54 -3.37
N LYS A 304 -26.35 -7.12 -3.55
CA LYS A 304 -27.33 -7.01 -2.46
C LYS A 304 -27.67 -8.37 -1.84
N ALA A 305 -27.76 -9.44 -2.66
CA ALA A 305 -28.02 -10.79 -2.17
C ALA A 305 -26.82 -11.32 -1.35
N PHE A 306 -25.61 -11.08 -1.83
CA PHE A 306 -24.36 -11.44 -1.18
C PHE A 306 -24.21 -10.76 0.20
N ILE A 307 -24.46 -9.45 0.28
CA ILE A 307 -24.45 -8.69 1.54
C ILE A 307 -25.43 -9.28 2.55
N ARG A 308 -26.68 -9.53 2.14
CA ARG A 308 -27.71 -10.10 3.04
C ARG A 308 -27.30 -11.45 3.61
N ILE A 309 -26.59 -12.29 2.86
CA ILE A 309 -26.10 -13.59 3.35
C ILE A 309 -25.02 -13.38 4.41
N LEU A 310 -24.07 -12.47 4.18
CA LEU A 310 -23.02 -12.15 5.14
C LEU A 310 -23.57 -11.55 6.44
N GLU A 311 -24.50 -10.59 6.33
CA GLU A 311 -25.15 -9.96 7.48
C GLU A 311 -25.96 -10.95 8.32
N ARG A 312 -26.75 -11.81 7.67
CA ARG A 312 -27.50 -12.90 8.35
C ARG A 312 -26.59 -13.88 9.07
N ALA A 313 -25.37 -14.05 8.60
CA ALA A 313 -24.35 -14.88 9.25
C ALA A 313 -23.61 -14.14 10.38
N GLY A 314 -23.95 -12.88 10.67
CA GLY A 314 -23.32 -12.06 11.70
C GLY A 314 -21.93 -11.52 11.30
N VAL A 315 -21.64 -11.44 10.00
CA VAL A 315 -20.38 -10.87 9.49
C VAL A 315 -20.54 -9.39 9.26
N ASN A 316 -19.60 -8.59 9.78
CA ASN A 316 -19.52 -7.18 9.47
C ASN A 316 -19.05 -6.99 8.01
N VAL A 317 -19.89 -6.37 7.19
CA VAL A 317 -19.62 -6.14 5.77
C VAL A 317 -19.75 -4.67 5.41
N THR A 318 -18.85 -4.21 4.55
CA THR A 318 -18.94 -2.90 3.90
C THR A 318 -18.78 -3.06 2.40
N VAL A 319 -19.31 -2.09 1.66
CA VAL A 319 -19.07 -1.97 0.22
C VAL A 319 -18.15 -0.78 0.00
N ARG A 320 -17.01 -1.00 -0.64
CA ARG A 320 -16.04 0.03 -0.93
C ARG A 320 -16.62 1.05 -1.90
N ARG A 321 -16.50 2.32 -1.57
CA ARG A 321 -16.87 3.41 -2.48
C ARG A 321 -15.96 3.40 -3.70
N LYS A 322 -16.53 3.58 -4.89
CA LYS A 322 -15.75 3.86 -6.08
C LYS A 322 -15.31 5.32 -6.03
N LEU A 323 -14.02 5.55 -5.99
CA LEU A 323 -13.42 6.89 -6.01
C LEU A 323 -12.46 6.99 -7.20
N GLY A 324 -12.42 8.16 -7.85
CA GLY A 324 -11.55 8.44 -8.98
C GLY A 324 -11.79 7.53 -10.19
N SER A 325 -13.05 7.15 -10.44
CA SER A 325 -13.39 6.23 -11.54
C SER A 325 -13.19 6.84 -12.92
N ASP A 326 -13.24 8.17 -13.02
CA ASP A 326 -13.02 8.95 -14.24
C ASP A 326 -11.53 9.19 -14.56
N VAL A 327 -10.64 8.85 -13.64
CA VAL A 327 -9.19 9.00 -13.80
C VAL A 327 -8.43 7.68 -13.57
N ASP A 328 -9.12 6.52 -13.64
CA ASP A 328 -8.55 5.19 -13.40
C ASP A 328 -7.76 5.09 -12.09
N ALA A 329 -8.25 5.71 -11.03
CA ALA A 329 -7.60 5.75 -9.72
C ALA A 329 -8.08 4.66 -8.76
N SER A 330 -8.98 3.78 -9.21
CA SER A 330 -9.57 2.75 -8.36
C SER A 330 -8.67 1.51 -8.23
N CYS A 331 -8.94 0.68 -7.21
CA CYS A 331 -8.18 -0.53 -6.97
C CYS A 331 -8.13 -1.46 -8.19
N GLY A 332 -6.93 -1.99 -8.46
CA GLY A 332 -6.65 -2.85 -9.60
C GLY A 332 -6.40 -2.12 -10.92
N GLN A 333 -6.54 -0.79 -10.97
CA GLN A 333 -6.34 0.00 -12.19
C GLN A 333 -4.95 0.63 -12.30
N LEU A 334 -4.19 0.71 -11.20
CA LEU A 334 -2.88 1.35 -11.20
C LEU A 334 -1.87 0.60 -12.04
N ARG A 335 -1.09 1.35 -12.84
CA ARG A 335 -0.20 0.84 -13.86
C ARG A 335 1.19 1.46 -13.75
N LYS A 336 2.16 0.71 -14.24
CA LYS A 336 3.50 1.13 -14.54
C LYS A 336 3.53 1.67 -15.98
N LYS A 337 3.08 2.87 -16.28
CA LYS A 337 3.22 3.43 -17.64
C LYS A 337 4.19 4.61 -17.64
N VAL A 338 5.40 4.39 -18.16
CA VAL A 338 6.27 5.44 -18.71
C VAL A 338 6.29 5.39 -20.25
N ALA A 339 5.91 4.27 -20.86
CA ALA A 339 5.94 4.12 -22.30
C ALA A 339 4.61 4.54 -22.91
N ASP A 340 4.55 5.71 -23.54
CA ASP A 340 3.90 6.04 -24.82
C ASP A 340 3.59 7.53 -24.99
N HIS A 341 4.27 8.45 -24.30
CA HIS A 341 4.08 9.89 -24.55
C HIS A 341 5.40 10.60 -24.93
N ARG A 342 6.28 9.93 -25.70
CA ARG A 342 7.25 10.61 -26.56
C ARG A 342 6.70 10.53 -27.99
N ALA A 343 5.71 11.33 -28.28
CA ALA A 343 5.30 11.71 -29.63
C ALA A 343 4.95 13.19 -29.61
#